data_f381ca8f5f83e227770bb66cc683b2c0
#
_entry.id   f381ca8f5f83e227770bb66cc683b2c0
#
_cell.length_a   1.000
_cell.length_b   1.000
_cell.length_c   1.000
_cell.angle_alpha   90.00
_cell.angle_beta   90.00
_cell.angle_gamma   90.00
#
_symmetry.space_group_name_H-M   'P 1'
#
loop_
_entity.id
_entity.type
_entity.pdbx_description
1 polymer ?
#
loop_
_entity_poly.entity_id
_entity_poly.type
_entity_poly.pdbx_seq_one_letter_code
_entity_poly.pdbx_strand_id
1 'polypeptide(L)'
;MSTLSRRQFLARTSLALGAAALAPRLAAAAPARKITSGADIVTLGRTGIKTSLLGIGTGMNGVGRSSNQMKLGASGFTRLLRYALERGIRYIDSADQYGSHLFIREALKGVDRSKLMIQTKTLAHHPEVAKADIERFRQELGMDCLDTLLLHCMQTRSWPADMRPVMDVLSDAKEKGRVRAVGVSCHGWDPLEASIACRWIDVQLARINPFGAIMDAAPEQVSAALKKMHAGGRGVIGMKICGGGTKTGAEDRLKSLKYVLGLGCVDCLAIGFESTKQIDEVLEQIETVAREL
;
A
#
# COMPACT_ATOMS: atom_id res chain seq x y z
N MET A 1 -56.54 13.62 40.91
CA MET A 1 -55.60 13.48 39.82
C MET A 1 -54.38 14.35 40.08
N SER A 2 -53.30 13.79 40.61
CA SER A 2 -52.10 14.56 40.95
C SER A 2 -51.16 14.67 39.73
N THR A 3 -50.94 15.88 39.31
CA THR A 3 -50.03 16.21 38.17
C THR A 3 -48.59 16.12 38.63
N LEU A 4 -47.84 15.24 38.01
CA LEU A 4 -46.40 15.12 38.23
C LEU A 4 -45.66 16.38 37.76
N SER A 5 -44.81 16.94 38.61
CA SER A 5 -44.02 18.13 38.27
C SER A 5 -42.92 17.81 37.23
N ARG A 6 -42.54 18.81 36.42
CA ARG A 6 -41.46 18.68 35.40
C ARG A 6 -40.16 18.11 35.97
N ARG A 7 -39.83 18.36 37.23
CA ARG A 7 -38.66 17.81 37.93
C ARG A 7 -38.76 16.30 38.18
N GLN A 8 -39.97 15.80 38.49
CA GLN A 8 -40.19 14.37 38.70
C GLN A 8 -40.22 13.57 37.39
N PHE A 9 -40.63 14.21 36.30
CA PHE A 9 -40.55 13.61 34.96
C PHE A 9 -39.10 13.47 34.51
N LEU A 10 -38.24 14.49 34.67
CA LEU A 10 -36.82 14.45 34.31
C LEU A 10 -36.00 13.49 35.18
N ALA A 11 -36.36 13.28 36.44
CA ALA A 11 -35.68 12.33 37.33
C ALA A 11 -36.00 10.86 37.02
N ARG A 12 -37.11 10.56 36.34
CA ARG A 12 -37.49 9.19 35.96
C ARG A 12 -36.99 8.77 34.57
N THR A 13 -36.62 9.73 33.70
CA THR A 13 -36.04 9.46 32.39
C THR A 13 -34.53 9.27 32.43
N SER A 14 -33.84 9.60 33.52
CA SER A 14 -32.36 9.47 33.63
C SER A 14 -31.89 8.11 34.13
N LEU A 15 -32.78 7.16 34.42
CA LEU A 15 -32.41 5.84 34.95
C LEU A 15 -32.62 4.70 33.96
N ALA A 16 -32.88 4.99 32.68
CA ALA A 16 -33.05 3.99 31.62
C ALA A 16 -32.04 4.09 30.46
N LEU A 17 -31.02 4.93 30.61
CA LEU A 17 -29.82 4.86 29.76
C LEU A 17 -28.82 3.91 30.45
N GLY A 18 -29.17 2.62 30.41
CA GLY A 18 -28.27 1.55 30.78
C GLY A 18 -26.95 1.70 30.04
N ALA A 19 -25.88 1.65 30.79
CA ALA A 19 -24.52 1.51 30.27
C ALA A 19 -24.47 0.34 29.29
N ALA A 20 -24.65 0.63 28.00
CA ALA A 20 -24.20 -0.24 26.95
C ALA A 20 -22.69 -0.21 27.05
N ALA A 21 -22.10 -1.12 27.84
CA ALA A 21 -20.70 -1.40 27.85
C ALA A 21 -20.31 -1.61 26.39
N LEU A 22 -19.53 -0.68 25.84
CA LEU A 22 -18.78 -0.89 24.60
C LEU A 22 -17.74 -1.97 24.91
N ALA A 23 -18.19 -3.23 24.97
CA ALA A 23 -17.27 -4.34 24.85
C ALA A 23 -16.56 -4.15 23.49
N PRO A 24 -15.21 -4.17 23.46
CA PRO A 24 -14.52 -4.19 22.19
C PRO A 24 -15.03 -5.43 21.46
N ARG A 25 -15.79 -5.22 20.38
CA ARG A 25 -16.06 -6.31 19.44
C ARG A 25 -14.70 -6.77 18.95
N LEU A 26 -14.25 -7.90 19.46
CA LEU A 26 -13.22 -8.67 18.80
C LEU A 26 -13.72 -8.83 17.36
N ALA A 27 -13.11 -8.09 16.44
CA ALA A 27 -13.38 -8.25 15.03
C ALA A 27 -13.09 -9.71 14.73
N ALA A 28 -14.15 -10.48 14.42
CA ALA A 28 -14.00 -11.83 13.94
C ALA A 28 -12.98 -11.77 12.80
N ALA A 29 -11.96 -12.62 12.85
CA ALA A 29 -10.99 -12.71 11.78
C ALA A 29 -11.76 -12.88 10.47
N ALA A 30 -11.58 -11.95 9.53
CA ALA A 30 -12.20 -12.09 8.23
C ALA A 30 -11.84 -13.47 7.67
N PRO A 31 -12.79 -14.18 7.03
CA PRO A 31 -12.50 -15.48 6.46
C PRO A 31 -11.28 -15.36 5.55
N ALA A 32 -10.41 -16.38 5.60
CA ALA A 32 -9.21 -16.42 4.78
C ALA A 32 -9.59 -16.14 3.33
N ARG A 33 -9.01 -15.11 2.74
CA ARG A 33 -9.31 -14.68 1.38
C ARG A 33 -8.90 -15.80 0.42
N LYS A 34 -9.85 -16.31 -0.36
CA LYS A 34 -9.54 -17.24 -1.44
C LYS A 34 -8.86 -16.46 -2.57
N ILE A 35 -7.57 -16.68 -2.76
CA ILE A 35 -6.81 -16.18 -3.92
C ILE A 35 -7.04 -17.13 -5.08
N THR A 36 -7.22 -16.60 -6.28
CA THR A 36 -7.34 -17.37 -7.53
C THR A 36 -6.38 -16.87 -8.60
N SER A 37 -6.11 -15.59 -8.65
CA SER A 37 -5.28 -14.94 -9.66
C SER A 37 -4.59 -13.68 -9.11
N GLY A 38 -3.53 -13.23 -9.77
CA GLY A 38 -2.93 -11.93 -9.51
C GLY A 38 -3.84 -10.73 -9.85
N ALA A 39 -4.87 -10.96 -10.67
CA ALA A 39 -5.88 -9.96 -11.01
C ALA A 39 -7.04 -9.87 -9.99
N ASP A 40 -7.09 -10.74 -8.98
CA ASP A 40 -8.12 -10.72 -7.95
C ASP A 40 -8.19 -9.35 -7.27
N ILE A 41 -9.41 -8.83 -7.14
CA ILE A 41 -9.64 -7.56 -6.48
C ILE A 41 -9.56 -7.73 -4.96
N VAL A 42 -8.74 -6.92 -4.36
CA VAL A 42 -8.45 -6.90 -2.94
C VAL A 42 -8.77 -5.53 -2.35
N THR A 43 -9.02 -5.48 -1.05
CA THR A 43 -9.16 -4.24 -0.31
C THR A 43 -7.88 -3.99 0.49
N LEU A 44 -7.32 -2.80 0.38
CA LEU A 44 -6.09 -2.41 1.06
C LEU A 44 -6.41 -2.03 2.51
N GLY A 45 -6.30 -2.99 3.42
CA GLY A 45 -6.65 -2.82 4.83
C GLY A 45 -8.02 -2.16 5.03
N ARG A 46 -8.09 -1.22 5.97
CA ARG A 46 -9.32 -0.44 6.28
C ARG A 46 -9.51 0.80 5.39
N THR A 47 -8.66 1.05 4.40
CA THR A 47 -8.73 2.26 3.55
C THR A 47 -9.96 2.30 2.65
N GLY A 48 -10.61 1.16 2.39
CA GLY A 48 -11.66 1.00 1.40
C GLY A 48 -11.16 1.07 -0.05
N ILE A 49 -9.87 1.26 -0.29
CA ILE A 49 -9.29 1.26 -1.63
C ILE A 49 -9.25 -0.17 -2.14
N LYS A 50 -9.86 -0.41 -3.31
CA LYS A 50 -9.83 -1.69 -4.01
C LYS A 50 -8.81 -1.65 -5.13
N THR A 51 -8.06 -2.75 -5.30
CA THR A 51 -7.05 -2.89 -6.35
C THR A 51 -6.81 -4.35 -6.68
N SER A 52 -5.93 -4.67 -7.63
CA SER A 52 -5.52 -6.06 -7.89
C SER A 52 -4.51 -6.56 -6.86
N LEU A 53 -4.49 -7.89 -6.63
CA LEU A 53 -3.49 -8.56 -5.79
C LEU A 53 -2.06 -8.29 -6.28
N LEU A 54 -1.85 -8.42 -7.60
CA LEU A 54 -0.57 -8.07 -8.23
C LEU A 54 -0.60 -6.63 -8.71
N GLY A 55 0.44 -5.88 -8.39
CA GLY A 55 0.73 -4.54 -8.88
C GLY A 55 2.00 -4.47 -9.69
N ILE A 56 2.04 -3.53 -10.64
CA ILE A 56 3.24 -3.24 -11.42
C ILE A 56 4.06 -2.15 -10.74
N GLY A 57 5.32 -2.48 -10.36
CA GLY A 57 6.30 -1.54 -9.83
C GLY A 57 7.05 -0.83 -10.95
N THR A 58 7.21 0.49 -10.83
CA THR A 58 7.92 1.30 -11.82
C THR A 58 9.31 1.76 -11.37
N GLY A 59 9.79 1.25 -10.22
CA GLY A 59 11.00 1.74 -9.55
C GLY A 59 12.09 0.71 -9.30
N MET A 60 12.28 -0.30 -10.16
CA MET A 60 13.42 -1.19 -10.02
C MET A 60 14.72 -0.39 -10.23
N ASN A 61 15.63 -0.45 -9.22
CA ASN A 61 16.83 0.37 -9.17
C ASN A 61 16.55 1.89 -9.32
N GLY A 62 15.40 2.33 -8.79
CA GLY A 62 14.91 3.69 -8.93
C GLY A 62 15.70 4.70 -8.09
N VAL A 63 16.45 5.58 -8.74
CA VAL A 63 17.23 6.67 -8.15
C VAL A 63 17.40 7.82 -9.15
N GLY A 64 17.47 9.05 -8.66
CA GLY A 64 17.74 10.21 -9.52
C GLY A 64 16.72 10.40 -10.65
N ARG A 65 15.43 10.13 -10.36
CA ARG A 65 14.31 10.19 -11.33
C ARG A 65 14.51 9.26 -12.54
N SER A 66 15.10 8.09 -12.31
CA SER A 66 15.29 7.03 -13.31
C SER A 66 15.10 5.66 -12.68
N SER A 67 14.72 4.67 -13.47
CA SER A 67 14.56 3.26 -13.07
C SER A 67 14.76 2.35 -14.28
N ASN A 68 14.84 1.03 -14.06
CA ASN A 68 14.90 0.07 -15.17
C ASN A 68 13.69 0.21 -16.09
N GLN A 69 12.49 0.45 -15.55
CA GLN A 69 11.27 0.63 -16.33
C GLN A 69 11.34 1.91 -17.18
N MET A 70 11.94 2.99 -16.66
CA MET A 70 12.14 4.22 -17.41
C MET A 70 13.12 4.06 -18.59
N LYS A 71 14.11 3.18 -18.45
CA LYS A 71 15.09 2.87 -19.52
C LYS A 71 14.47 2.14 -20.71
N LEU A 72 13.25 1.61 -20.58
CA LEU A 72 12.48 1.06 -21.72
C LEU A 72 12.03 2.15 -22.72
N GLY A 73 12.19 3.44 -22.35
CA GLY A 73 11.68 4.57 -23.10
C GLY A 73 10.15 4.67 -23.07
N ALA A 74 9.60 5.76 -23.60
CA ALA A 74 8.16 6.05 -23.52
C ALA A 74 7.30 4.94 -24.17
N SER A 75 7.66 4.46 -25.35
CA SER A 75 6.90 3.42 -26.05
C SER A 75 6.96 2.07 -25.33
N GLY A 76 8.15 1.67 -24.85
CA GLY A 76 8.35 0.42 -24.12
C GLY A 76 7.59 0.42 -22.79
N PHE A 77 7.69 1.50 -22.04
CA PHE A 77 6.97 1.68 -20.78
C PHE A 77 5.45 1.64 -21.01
N THR A 78 4.94 2.40 -21.99
CA THR A 78 3.51 2.44 -22.32
C THR A 78 2.98 1.05 -22.68
N ARG A 79 3.69 0.31 -23.53
CA ARG A 79 3.33 -1.05 -23.93
C ARG A 79 3.30 -1.99 -22.72
N LEU A 80 4.32 -1.94 -21.87
CA LEU A 80 4.40 -2.76 -20.67
C LEU A 80 3.24 -2.47 -19.70
N LEU A 81 2.98 -1.19 -19.42
CA LEU A 81 1.92 -0.81 -18.49
C LEU A 81 0.53 -1.15 -19.03
N ARG A 82 0.25 -0.88 -20.33
CA ARG A 82 -1.02 -1.24 -20.95
C ARG A 82 -1.25 -2.74 -20.95
N TYR A 83 -0.23 -3.52 -21.27
CA TYR A 83 -0.30 -4.98 -21.18
C TYR A 83 -0.66 -5.45 -19.76
N ALA A 84 -0.03 -4.88 -18.73
CA ALA A 84 -0.38 -5.19 -17.35
C ALA A 84 -1.87 -4.90 -17.05
N LEU A 85 -2.39 -3.78 -17.55
CA LEU A 85 -3.82 -3.44 -17.40
C LEU A 85 -4.75 -4.40 -18.15
N GLU A 86 -4.38 -4.84 -19.35
CA GLU A 86 -5.10 -5.87 -20.13
C GLU A 86 -5.16 -7.21 -19.39
N ARG A 87 -4.06 -7.55 -18.67
CA ARG A 87 -4.00 -8.74 -17.80
C ARG A 87 -4.74 -8.59 -16.47
N GLY A 88 -5.47 -7.49 -16.26
CA GLY A 88 -6.29 -7.28 -15.06
C GLY A 88 -5.55 -6.64 -13.88
N ILE A 89 -4.27 -6.27 -14.03
CA ILE A 89 -3.52 -5.55 -13.00
C ILE A 89 -4.10 -4.14 -12.87
N ARG A 90 -4.40 -3.71 -11.63
CA ARG A 90 -5.04 -2.43 -11.29
C ARG A 90 -4.23 -1.58 -10.31
N TYR A 91 -3.12 -2.09 -9.82
CA TYR A 91 -2.19 -1.40 -8.94
C TYR A 91 -0.92 -0.98 -9.68
N ILE A 92 -0.58 0.32 -9.59
CA ILE A 92 0.64 0.91 -10.14
C ILE A 92 1.43 1.52 -8.99
N ASP A 93 2.62 0.99 -8.71
CA ASP A 93 3.54 1.53 -7.72
C ASP A 93 4.54 2.48 -8.36
N SER A 94 4.57 3.71 -7.89
CA SER A 94 5.46 4.78 -8.32
C SER A 94 6.12 5.50 -7.14
N ALA A 95 7.01 6.41 -7.42
CA ALA A 95 7.56 7.40 -6.49
C ALA A 95 8.17 8.57 -7.30
N ASP A 96 8.31 9.73 -6.68
CA ASP A 96 9.01 10.86 -7.28
C ASP A 96 10.41 10.47 -7.75
N GLN A 97 11.14 9.77 -6.91
CA GLN A 97 12.51 9.32 -7.18
C GLN A 97 12.65 8.43 -8.42
N TYR A 98 11.55 7.81 -8.88
CA TYR A 98 11.58 6.92 -10.06
C TYR A 98 11.42 7.67 -11.39
N GLY A 99 10.88 8.91 -11.36
CA GLY A 99 10.66 9.72 -12.56
C GLY A 99 9.53 9.22 -13.47
N SER A 100 8.70 8.29 -13.00
CA SER A 100 7.72 7.58 -13.83
C SER A 100 6.37 8.27 -13.97
N HIS A 101 6.09 9.38 -13.25
CA HIS A 101 4.77 10.01 -13.23
C HIS A 101 4.26 10.39 -14.64
N LEU A 102 5.08 11.12 -15.42
CA LEU A 102 4.68 11.54 -16.76
C LEU A 102 4.50 10.36 -17.72
N PHE A 103 5.29 9.30 -17.56
CA PHE A 103 5.17 8.08 -18.36
C PHE A 103 3.90 7.32 -18.00
N ILE A 104 3.53 7.26 -16.71
CA ILE A 104 2.25 6.70 -16.25
C ILE A 104 1.09 7.49 -16.84
N ARG A 105 1.11 8.83 -16.73
CA ARG A 105 0.09 9.70 -17.31
C ARG A 105 -0.09 9.44 -18.80
N GLU A 106 1.00 9.35 -19.56
CA GLU A 106 0.96 9.09 -21.00
C GLU A 106 0.37 7.72 -21.31
N ALA A 107 0.82 6.69 -20.61
CA ALA A 107 0.34 5.33 -20.78
C ALA A 107 -1.15 5.15 -20.43
N LEU A 108 -1.69 5.99 -19.53
CA LEU A 108 -3.08 5.93 -19.09
C LEU A 108 -4.05 6.77 -19.94
N LYS A 109 -3.61 7.43 -20.99
CA LYS A 109 -4.52 8.15 -21.90
C LYS A 109 -5.61 7.22 -22.42
N GLY A 110 -6.89 7.59 -22.22
CA GLY A 110 -8.05 6.80 -22.63
C GLY A 110 -8.37 5.59 -21.73
N VAL A 111 -7.66 5.41 -20.61
CA VAL A 111 -7.94 4.37 -19.63
C VAL A 111 -8.90 4.89 -18.55
N ASP A 112 -9.89 4.09 -18.17
CA ASP A 112 -10.78 4.39 -17.04
C ASP A 112 -10.01 4.38 -15.72
N ARG A 113 -9.68 5.58 -15.23
CA ARG A 113 -8.89 5.80 -14.02
C ARG A 113 -9.59 5.32 -12.75
N SER A 114 -10.92 5.27 -12.73
CA SER A 114 -11.70 4.93 -11.53
C SER A 114 -11.45 3.50 -11.02
N LYS A 115 -10.93 2.63 -11.89
CA LYS A 115 -10.62 1.21 -11.59
C LYS A 115 -9.17 0.99 -11.14
N LEU A 116 -8.36 2.04 -11.09
CA LEU A 116 -6.94 1.94 -10.80
C LEU A 116 -6.61 2.46 -9.41
N MET A 117 -5.59 1.88 -8.79
CA MET A 117 -4.88 2.45 -7.64
C MET A 117 -3.48 2.85 -8.08
N ILE A 118 -3.15 4.13 -7.95
CA ILE A 118 -1.81 4.65 -8.19
C ILE A 118 -1.21 5.11 -6.87
N GLN A 119 -0.14 4.45 -6.48
CA GLN A 119 0.69 4.81 -5.33
C GLN A 119 1.85 5.68 -5.77
N THR A 120 2.10 6.75 -5.03
CA THR A 120 3.37 7.49 -5.14
C THR A 120 3.97 7.77 -3.77
N LYS A 121 5.19 8.29 -3.75
CA LYS A 121 5.97 8.49 -2.53
C LYS A 121 6.77 9.78 -2.62
N THR A 122 6.84 10.52 -1.51
CA THR A 122 7.64 11.75 -1.37
C THR A 122 8.88 11.51 -0.51
N LEU A 123 9.98 12.18 -0.85
CA LEU A 123 11.18 12.29 -0.03
C LEU A 123 11.22 13.62 0.76
N ALA A 124 10.12 14.36 0.80
CA ALA A 124 10.08 15.64 1.51
C ALA A 124 10.35 15.46 3.02
N HIS A 125 11.27 16.22 3.55
CA HIS A 125 11.56 16.35 4.98
C HIS A 125 11.03 17.67 5.58
N HIS A 126 10.48 18.56 4.74
CA HIS A 126 9.93 19.84 5.14
C HIS A 126 8.48 19.99 4.67
N PRO A 127 7.59 20.61 5.48
CA PRO A 127 6.18 20.79 5.16
C PRO A 127 5.93 21.47 3.81
N GLU A 128 6.68 22.50 3.49
CA GLU A 128 6.50 23.27 2.25
C GLU A 128 6.88 22.45 1.02
N VAL A 129 7.91 21.61 1.12
CA VAL A 129 8.27 20.66 0.06
C VAL A 129 7.17 19.61 -0.12
N ALA A 130 6.63 19.08 0.98
CA ALA A 130 5.53 18.11 0.91
C ALA A 130 4.28 18.69 0.26
N LYS A 131 3.91 19.94 0.58
CA LYS A 131 2.80 20.66 -0.09
C LYS A 131 3.04 20.79 -1.59
N ALA A 132 4.23 21.23 -1.97
CA ALA A 132 4.62 21.37 -3.38
C ALA A 132 4.61 20.02 -4.11
N ASP A 133 5.11 18.96 -3.47
CA ASP A 133 5.12 17.60 -4.03
C ASP A 133 3.70 17.08 -4.29
N ILE A 134 2.76 17.26 -3.37
CA ILE A 134 1.37 16.83 -3.55
C ILE A 134 0.78 17.44 -4.83
N GLU A 135 0.91 18.75 -5.01
CA GLU A 135 0.36 19.44 -6.18
C GLU A 135 1.10 19.03 -7.46
N ARG A 136 2.42 18.94 -7.41
CA ARG A 136 3.24 18.50 -8.53
C ARG A 136 2.91 17.07 -8.95
N PHE A 137 2.78 16.13 -8.01
CA PHE A 137 2.43 14.73 -8.32
C PHE A 137 1.05 14.61 -8.95
N ARG A 138 0.06 15.38 -8.46
CA ARG A 138 -1.27 15.43 -9.06
C ARG A 138 -1.21 15.93 -10.50
N GLN A 139 -0.44 16.98 -10.76
CA GLN A 139 -0.24 17.53 -12.11
C GLN A 139 0.52 16.56 -13.02
N GLU A 140 1.63 15.99 -12.55
CA GLU A 140 2.46 15.04 -13.32
C GLU A 140 1.66 13.78 -13.68
N LEU A 141 0.87 13.23 -12.76
CA LEU A 141 0.03 12.07 -12.98
C LEU A 141 -1.30 12.38 -13.70
N GLY A 142 -1.68 13.65 -13.77
CA GLY A 142 -2.96 14.07 -14.34
C GLY A 142 -4.17 13.62 -13.52
N MET A 143 -4.09 13.78 -12.18
CA MET A 143 -5.07 13.28 -11.21
C MET A 143 -5.49 14.38 -10.24
N ASP A 144 -6.79 14.48 -9.93
CA ASP A 144 -7.28 15.39 -8.89
C ASP A 144 -7.03 14.87 -7.47
N CYS A 145 -6.95 13.55 -7.32
CA CYS A 145 -6.73 12.88 -6.04
C CYS A 145 -5.75 11.71 -6.21
N LEU A 146 -4.71 11.65 -5.39
CA LEU A 146 -3.78 10.52 -5.29
C LEU A 146 -4.43 9.39 -4.49
N ASP A 147 -4.32 8.13 -4.92
CA ASP A 147 -4.90 7.03 -4.15
C ASP A 147 -4.10 6.76 -2.88
N THR A 148 -2.78 6.65 -2.98
CA THR A 148 -1.92 6.55 -1.81
C THR A 148 -0.67 7.41 -1.97
N LEU A 149 -0.32 8.14 -0.90
CA LEU A 149 0.92 8.91 -0.81
C LEU A 149 1.71 8.48 0.41
N LEU A 150 2.94 7.99 0.19
CA LEU A 150 3.79 7.48 1.26
C LEU A 150 4.98 8.40 1.53
N LEU A 151 5.39 8.47 2.79
CA LEU A 151 6.75 8.86 3.16
C LEU A 151 7.71 7.79 2.65
N HIS A 152 8.74 8.20 1.92
CA HIS A 152 9.63 7.27 1.20
C HIS A 152 10.91 7.01 1.98
N CYS A 153 11.24 5.73 2.18
CA CYS A 153 12.55 5.30 2.69
C CYS A 153 12.90 5.81 4.10
N MET A 154 12.01 5.69 5.07
CA MET A 154 12.35 6.02 6.46
C MET A 154 13.46 5.10 6.98
N GLN A 155 14.47 5.67 7.65
CA GLN A 155 15.70 4.97 8.01
C GLN A 155 16.00 5.00 9.52
N THR A 156 15.31 5.83 10.29
CA THR A 156 15.54 5.98 11.74
C THR A 156 14.33 5.55 12.54
N ARG A 157 14.55 5.08 13.77
CA ARG A 157 13.48 4.77 14.72
C ARG A 157 12.66 6.00 15.09
N SER A 158 13.27 7.19 15.09
CA SER A 158 12.63 8.45 15.45
C SER A 158 11.75 9.05 14.36
N TRP A 159 11.69 8.44 13.16
CA TRP A 159 10.96 9.00 12.02
C TRP A 159 9.52 9.45 12.32
N PRO A 160 8.72 8.77 13.21
CA PRO A 160 7.36 9.23 13.47
C PRO A 160 7.30 10.59 14.18
N ALA A 161 8.33 10.92 14.95
CA ALA A 161 8.47 12.23 15.58
C ALA A 161 9.09 13.25 14.62
N ASP A 162 10.17 12.87 13.94
CA ASP A 162 10.94 13.75 13.05
C ASP A 162 10.09 14.20 11.84
N MET A 163 9.25 13.30 11.32
CA MET A 163 8.40 13.55 10.14
C MET A 163 7.02 14.12 10.51
N ARG A 164 6.75 14.40 11.79
CA ARG A 164 5.44 14.87 12.22
C ARG A 164 4.94 16.09 11.42
N PRO A 165 5.74 17.14 11.15
CA PRO A 165 5.29 18.28 10.37
C PRO A 165 4.88 17.91 8.93
N VAL A 166 5.58 16.95 8.31
CA VAL A 166 5.23 16.43 6.97
C VAL A 166 3.98 15.56 7.04
N MET A 167 3.85 14.72 8.06
CA MET A 167 2.66 13.90 8.28
C MET A 167 1.40 14.75 8.44
N ASP A 168 1.49 15.90 9.11
CA ASP A 168 0.37 16.84 9.26
C ASP A 168 -0.05 17.42 7.90
N VAL A 169 0.89 17.73 7.01
CA VAL A 169 0.58 18.14 5.62
C VAL A 169 -0.12 17.05 4.83
N LEU A 170 0.34 15.80 4.94
CA LEU A 170 -0.30 14.67 4.27
C LEU A 170 -1.71 14.40 4.83
N SER A 171 -1.91 14.58 6.14
CA SER A 171 -3.21 14.47 6.78
C SER A 171 -4.19 15.54 6.29
N ASP A 172 -3.76 16.79 6.23
CA ASP A 172 -4.55 17.91 5.68
C ASP A 172 -4.94 17.65 4.21
N ALA A 173 -4.00 17.12 3.42
CA ALA A 173 -4.29 16.75 2.03
C ALA A 173 -5.31 15.61 1.93
N LYS A 174 -5.29 14.65 2.88
CA LYS A 174 -6.28 13.58 2.97
C LYS A 174 -7.65 14.14 3.36
N GLU A 175 -7.74 15.00 4.35
CA GLU A 175 -8.99 15.66 4.77
C GLU A 175 -9.60 16.49 3.64
N LYS A 176 -8.77 17.14 2.81
CA LYS A 176 -9.19 17.91 1.63
C LYS A 176 -9.49 17.05 0.40
N GLY A 177 -9.43 15.73 0.50
CA GLY A 177 -9.70 14.80 -0.60
C GLY A 177 -8.67 14.82 -1.73
N ARG A 178 -7.47 15.33 -1.50
CA ARG A 178 -6.36 15.32 -2.46
C ARG A 178 -5.55 14.02 -2.43
N VAL A 179 -5.64 13.29 -1.31
CA VAL A 179 -5.01 11.98 -1.08
C VAL A 179 -6.05 11.09 -0.40
N ARG A 180 -6.21 9.84 -0.84
CA ARG A 180 -7.19 8.92 -0.21
C ARG A 180 -6.61 8.21 1.01
N ALA A 181 -5.34 7.78 0.95
CA ALA A 181 -4.67 7.12 2.07
C ALA A 181 -3.19 7.53 2.15
N VAL A 182 -2.69 7.63 3.38
CA VAL A 182 -1.30 7.99 3.67
C VAL A 182 -0.54 6.81 4.27
N GLY A 183 0.78 6.82 4.17
CA GLY A 183 1.55 5.72 4.71
C GLY A 183 3.06 5.91 4.63
N VAL A 184 3.79 4.80 4.70
CA VAL A 184 5.24 4.82 4.78
C VAL A 184 5.87 3.60 4.11
N SER A 185 7.09 3.79 3.60
CA SER A 185 8.04 2.71 3.33
C SER A 185 9.28 2.89 4.20
N CYS A 186 9.80 1.79 4.75
CA CYS A 186 10.95 1.79 5.63
C CYS A 186 12.13 1.06 5.00
N HIS A 187 13.34 1.48 5.34
CA HIS A 187 14.59 0.82 4.96
C HIS A 187 15.43 0.57 6.22
N GLY A 188 15.16 -0.54 6.89
CA GLY A 188 15.78 -1.01 8.12
C GLY A 188 14.76 -1.48 9.15
N TRP A 189 15.23 -2.25 10.12
CA TRP A 189 14.36 -2.79 11.17
C TRP A 189 13.79 -1.70 12.08
N ASP A 190 14.64 -0.81 12.58
CA ASP A 190 14.24 0.23 13.52
C ASP A 190 13.09 1.11 13.04
N PRO A 191 13.10 1.65 11.80
CA PRO A 191 11.96 2.40 11.29
C PRO A 191 10.73 1.52 11.04
N LEU A 192 10.89 0.27 10.63
CA LEU A 192 9.77 -0.65 10.44
C LEU A 192 9.11 -1.00 11.79
N GLU A 193 9.92 -1.28 12.81
CA GLU A 193 9.42 -1.54 14.16
C GLU A 193 8.68 -0.33 14.74
N ALA A 194 9.24 0.88 14.58
CA ALA A 194 8.59 2.12 15.00
C ALA A 194 7.23 2.32 14.31
N SER A 195 7.09 1.85 13.07
CA SER A 195 5.81 1.90 12.34
C SER A 195 4.70 1.11 13.05
N ILE A 196 5.00 0.04 13.79
CA ILE A 196 3.97 -0.80 14.47
C ILE A 196 3.10 0.05 15.38
N ALA A 197 3.68 0.95 16.15
CA ALA A 197 2.96 1.82 17.10
C ALA A 197 2.36 3.08 16.45
N CYS A 198 2.79 3.46 15.25
CA CYS A 198 2.38 4.69 14.59
C CYS A 198 0.96 4.58 14.00
N ARG A 199 -0.06 5.08 14.69
CA ARG A 199 -1.47 5.02 14.29
C ARG A 199 -1.82 5.84 13.05
N TRP A 200 -0.97 6.77 12.66
CA TRP A 200 -1.14 7.63 11.48
C TRP A 200 -1.15 6.85 10.16
N ILE A 201 -0.45 5.71 10.12
CA ILE A 201 -0.25 4.92 8.90
C ILE A 201 -1.55 4.22 8.50
N ASP A 202 -2.06 4.52 7.31
CA ASP A 202 -3.10 3.72 6.65
C ASP A 202 -2.49 2.55 5.86
N VAL A 203 -1.31 2.78 5.22
CA VAL A 203 -0.64 1.83 4.32
C VAL A 203 0.83 1.66 4.67
N GLN A 204 1.26 0.42 4.86
CA GLN A 204 2.66 0.02 5.01
C GLN A 204 3.14 -0.65 3.73
N LEU A 205 4.15 -0.09 3.08
CA LEU A 205 4.89 -0.75 2.01
C LEU A 205 6.15 -1.37 2.62
N ALA A 206 6.29 -2.70 2.55
CA ALA A 206 7.33 -3.43 3.24
C ALA A 206 8.08 -4.43 2.35
N ARG A 207 9.36 -4.59 2.60
CA ARG A 207 10.20 -5.59 1.94
C ARG A 207 9.94 -6.96 2.56
N ILE A 208 9.51 -7.93 1.77
CA ILE A 208 9.16 -9.27 2.25
C ILE A 208 9.47 -10.36 1.21
N ASN A 209 10.25 -11.34 1.59
CA ASN A 209 10.52 -12.57 0.85
C ASN A 209 11.10 -13.63 1.80
N PRO A 210 11.15 -14.92 1.43
CA PRO A 210 11.65 -15.99 2.31
C PRO A 210 13.18 -16.07 2.40
N PHE A 211 13.90 -15.26 1.63
CA PHE A 211 15.36 -15.35 1.51
C PHE A 211 16.10 -14.35 2.41
N GLY A 212 15.38 -13.41 3.04
CA GLY A 212 15.99 -12.28 3.73
C GLY A 212 16.72 -11.30 2.78
N ALA A 213 16.55 -11.47 1.45
CA ALA A 213 17.27 -10.69 0.46
C ALA A 213 16.71 -9.26 0.38
N ILE A 214 17.56 -8.26 0.64
CA ILE A 214 17.20 -6.83 0.67
C ILE A 214 15.96 -6.61 1.57
N MET A 215 15.94 -7.23 2.73
CA MET A 215 14.90 -7.07 3.75
C MET A 215 15.35 -6.17 4.91
N ASP A 216 14.38 -5.80 5.75
CA ASP A 216 14.60 -4.92 6.91
C ASP A 216 15.13 -5.68 8.14
N ALA A 217 14.84 -6.98 8.20
CA ALA A 217 15.31 -7.94 9.20
C ALA A 217 15.08 -9.37 8.68
N ALA A 218 15.26 -10.39 9.53
CA ALA A 218 14.93 -11.77 9.22
C ALA A 218 13.45 -11.91 8.79
N PRO A 219 13.12 -12.81 7.85
CA PRO A 219 11.77 -12.98 7.32
C PRO A 219 10.70 -13.18 8.39
N GLU A 220 10.99 -13.94 9.43
CA GLU A 220 10.09 -14.22 10.55
C GLU A 220 9.80 -12.97 11.36
N GLN A 221 10.81 -12.13 11.58
CA GLN A 221 10.70 -10.89 12.33
C GLN A 221 9.86 -9.86 11.57
N VAL A 222 10.12 -9.69 10.27
CA VAL A 222 9.34 -8.79 9.41
C VAL A 222 7.90 -9.28 9.31
N SER A 223 7.66 -10.58 9.04
CA SER A 223 6.31 -11.13 8.93
C SER A 223 5.50 -10.96 10.21
N ALA A 224 6.11 -11.14 11.39
CA ALA A 224 5.46 -10.89 12.67
C ALA A 224 5.03 -9.42 12.84
N ALA A 225 5.87 -8.47 12.40
CA ALA A 225 5.53 -7.04 12.40
C ALA A 225 4.36 -6.75 11.45
N LEU A 226 4.39 -7.28 10.22
CA LEU A 226 3.33 -7.10 9.23
C LEU A 226 1.99 -7.69 9.69
N LYS A 227 2.00 -8.87 10.32
CA LYS A 227 0.80 -9.46 10.92
C LYS A 227 0.17 -8.55 11.97
N LYS A 228 0.98 -7.94 12.85
CA LYS A 228 0.49 -6.96 13.85
C LYS A 228 -0.13 -5.73 13.19
N MET A 229 0.53 -5.19 12.15
CA MET A 229 0.03 -4.02 11.42
C MET A 229 -1.28 -4.33 10.70
N HIS A 230 -1.36 -5.45 9.99
CA HIS A 230 -2.55 -5.89 9.27
C HIS A 230 -3.72 -6.18 10.22
N ALA A 231 -3.48 -6.86 11.35
CA ALA A 231 -4.49 -7.08 12.39
C ALA A 231 -5.02 -5.76 12.98
N GLY A 232 -4.20 -4.71 12.99
CA GLY A 232 -4.62 -3.33 13.32
C GLY A 232 -5.39 -2.61 12.21
N GLY A 233 -5.69 -3.29 11.09
CA GLY A 233 -6.47 -2.76 9.97
C GLY A 233 -5.65 -1.96 8.95
N ARG A 234 -4.33 -1.97 9.01
CA ARG A 234 -3.50 -1.29 7.99
C ARG A 234 -3.47 -2.08 6.70
N GLY A 235 -3.45 -1.36 5.58
CA GLY A 235 -3.11 -1.95 4.30
C GLY A 235 -1.62 -2.32 4.26
N VAL A 236 -1.32 -3.56 3.90
CA VAL A 236 0.06 -4.04 3.79
C VAL A 236 0.36 -4.40 2.35
N ILE A 237 1.35 -3.73 1.79
CA ILE A 237 1.85 -3.98 0.43
C ILE A 237 3.22 -4.63 0.52
N GLY A 238 3.37 -5.81 -0.08
CA GLY A 238 4.67 -6.49 -0.16
C GLY A 238 5.48 -6.01 -1.36
N MET A 239 6.74 -5.62 -1.13
CA MET A 239 7.71 -5.34 -2.19
C MET A 239 8.97 -6.19 -2.02
N LYS A 240 9.87 -6.14 -2.99
CA LYS A 240 11.10 -6.97 -3.04
C LYS A 240 10.81 -8.48 -3.01
N ILE A 241 9.69 -8.89 -3.54
CA ILE A 241 9.23 -10.27 -3.63
C ILE A 241 10.32 -11.17 -4.28
N CYS A 242 10.95 -10.69 -5.33
CA CYS A 242 12.05 -11.37 -6.01
C CYS A 242 13.43 -10.93 -5.51
N GLY A 243 13.58 -10.62 -4.20
CA GLY A 243 14.87 -10.25 -3.60
C GLY A 243 15.56 -9.05 -4.25
N GLY A 244 14.77 -8.07 -4.74
CA GLY A 244 15.32 -6.89 -5.43
C GLY A 244 16.02 -7.21 -6.77
N GLY A 245 15.65 -8.29 -7.44
CA GLY A 245 16.23 -8.74 -8.70
C GLY A 245 17.32 -9.81 -8.56
N THR A 246 17.60 -10.28 -7.34
CA THR A 246 18.59 -11.36 -7.10
C THR A 246 17.96 -12.75 -7.08
N LYS A 247 16.64 -12.84 -6.98
CA LYS A 247 15.84 -14.08 -6.86
C LYS A 247 14.77 -14.13 -7.97
N THR A 248 15.23 -14.12 -9.23
CA THR A 248 14.37 -14.02 -10.42
C THR A 248 14.17 -15.36 -11.13
N GLY A 249 14.85 -16.44 -10.74
CA GLY A 249 14.61 -17.79 -11.24
C GLY A 249 13.18 -18.26 -10.94
N ALA A 250 12.63 -19.14 -11.80
CA ALA A 250 11.24 -19.59 -11.68
C ALA A 250 10.94 -20.23 -10.32
N GLU A 251 11.84 -21.06 -9.81
CA GLU A 251 11.73 -21.73 -8.50
C GLU A 251 11.77 -20.72 -7.34
N ASP A 252 12.72 -19.77 -7.37
CA ASP A 252 12.85 -18.73 -6.36
C ASP A 252 11.59 -17.85 -6.33
N ARG A 253 11.07 -17.46 -7.50
CA ARG A 253 9.82 -16.67 -7.59
C ARG A 253 8.64 -17.44 -7.01
N LEU A 254 8.47 -18.71 -7.39
CA LEU A 254 7.39 -19.56 -6.90
C LEU A 254 7.47 -19.71 -5.37
N LYS A 255 8.66 -20.01 -4.82
CA LYS A 255 8.92 -20.08 -3.40
C LYS A 255 8.55 -18.77 -2.68
N SER A 256 8.93 -17.64 -3.26
CA SER A 256 8.63 -16.33 -2.69
C SER A 256 7.14 -16.01 -2.70
N LEU A 257 6.46 -16.25 -3.82
CA LEU A 257 5.02 -16.04 -3.93
C LEU A 257 4.24 -16.91 -2.93
N LYS A 258 4.60 -18.21 -2.85
CA LYS A 258 3.99 -19.15 -1.88
C LYS A 258 4.17 -18.66 -0.43
N TYR A 259 5.39 -18.25 -0.08
CA TYR A 259 5.67 -17.71 1.24
C TYR A 259 4.83 -16.44 1.53
N VAL A 260 4.90 -15.43 0.66
CA VAL A 260 4.27 -14.13 0.94
C VAL A 260 2.74 -14.23 0.94
N LEU A 261 2.14 -14.95 0.00
CA LEU A 261 0.69 -15.15 -0.05
C LEU A 261 0.19 -16.02 1.12
N GLY A 262 0.97 -17.01 1.55
CA GLY A 262 0.68 -17.85 2.71
C GLY A 262 0.75 -17.11 4.06
N LEU A 263 1.36 -15.91 4.14
CA LEU A 263 1.39 -15.12 5.38
C LEU A 263 -0.01 -14.64 5.82
N GLY A 264 -0.96 -14.47 4.89
CA GLY A 264 -2.32 -14.01 5.14
C GLY A 264 -2.43 -12.55 5.64
N CYS A 265 -1.35 -11.79 5.60
CA CYS A 265 -1.29 -10.41 6.09
C CYS A 265 -0.76 -9.39 5.07
N VAL A 266 -0.54 -9.81 3.83
CA VAL A 266 -0.14 -8.95 2.71
C VAL A 266 -1.33 -8.81 1.78
N ASP A 267 -1.85 -7.59 1.61
CA ASP A 267 -3.04 -7.34 0.79
C ASP A 267 -2.75 -7.41 -0.70
N CYS A 268 -1.62 -6.82 -1.12
CA CYS A 268 -1.18 -6.85 -2.53
C CYS A 268 0.34 -6.79 -2.64
N LEU A 269 0.84 -7.07 -3.85
CA LEU A 269 2.25 -7.17 -4.18
C LEU A 269 2.66 -6.07 -5.17
N ALA A 270 3.82 -5.45 -4.97
CA ALA A 270 4.45 -4.54 -5.92
C ALA A 270 5.68 -5.24 -6.54
N ILE A 271 5.58 -5.64 -7.82
CA ILE A 271 6.67 -6.30 -8.55
C ILE A 271 7.01 -5.48 -9.79
N GLY A 272 8.30 -5.18 -9.97
CA GLY A 272 8.81 -4.52 -11.17
C GLY A 272 9.01 -5.52 -12.29
N PHE A 273 8.55 -5.17 -13.49
CA PHE A 273 8.71 -5.97 -14.72
C PHE A 273 9.44 -5.15 -15.78
N GLU A 274 10.16 -5.82 -16.66
CA GLU A 274 10.84 -5.24 -17.81
C GLU A 274 10.33 -5.82 -19.14
N SER A 275 9.48 -6.85 -19.08
CA SER A 275 8.82 -7.47 -20.24
C SER A 275 7.43 -7.99 -19.92
N THR A 276 6.59 -8.13 -20.94
CA THR A 276 5.24 -8.73 -20.84
C THR A 276 5.32 -10.20 -20.44
N LYS A 277 6.33 -10.93 -20.90
CA LYS A 277 6.58 -12.33 -20.52
C LYS A 277 6.74 -12.48 -19.01
N GLN A 278 7.47 -11.59 -18.34
CA GLN A 278 7.63 -11.63 -16.88
C GLN A 278 6.30 -11.43 -16.15
N ILE A 279 5.39 -10.62 -16.70
CA ILE A 279 4.04 -10.44 -16.16
C ILE A 279 3.26 -11.75 -16.23
N ASP A 280 3.24 -12.40 -17.39
CA ASP A 280 2.54 -13.67 -17.60
C ASP A 280 3.09 -14.77 -16.68
N GLU A 281 4.41 -14.93 -16.62
CA GLU A 281 5.06 -15.91 -15.75
C GLU A 281 4.68 -15.74 -14.26
N VAL A 282 4.60 -14.49 -13.77
CA VAL A 282 4.22 -14.23 -12.37
C VAL A 282 2.73 -14.47 -12.15
N LEU A 283 1.86 -14.12 -13.11
CA LEU A 283 0.42 -14.41 -13.02
C LEU A 283 0.17 -15.91 -12.96
N GLU A 284 0.79 -16.71 -13.84
CA GLU A 284 0.71 -18.17 -13.84
C GLU A 284 1.21 -18.80 -12.54
N GLN A 285 2.29 -18.27 -11.98
CA GLN A 285 2.82 -18.72 -10.69
C GLN A 285 1.90 -18.38 -9.53
N ILE A 286 1.24 -17.22 -9.53
CA ILE A 286 0.23 -16.87 -8.52
C ILE A 286 -0.96 -17.84 -8.60
N GLU A 287 -1.44 -18.18 -9.79
CA GLU A 287 -2.50 -19.16 -9.98
C GLU A 287 -2.09 -20.56 -9.50
N THR A 288 -0.82 -20.94 -9.71
CA THR A 288 -0.28 -22.21 -9.20
C THR A 288 -0.26 -22.23 -7.69
N VAL A 289 0.25 -21.17 -7.05
CA VAL A 289 0.26 -21.04 -5.58
C VAL A 289 -1.16 -21.02 -5.01
N ALA A 290 -2.09 -20.34 -5.70
CA ALA A 290 -3.49 -20.25 -5.26
C ALA A 290 -4.22 -21.60 -5.20
N ARG A 291 -3.80 -22.57 -6.00
CA ARG A 291 -4.33 -23.95 -5.94
C ARG A 291 -3.79 -24.75 -4.77
N GLU A 292 -2.68 -24.31 -4.17
CA GLU A 292 -2.00 -25.01 -3.06
C GLU A 292 -2.31 -24.39 -1.69
N LEU A 293 -2.86 -23.16 -1.63
CA LEU A 293 -3.27 -22.47 -0.41
C LEU A 293 -4.73 -22.73 -0.04
#